data_41c4378fe876c1a5d8fdc24653db06bb
#
_entry.id   41c4378fe876c1a5d8fdc24653db06bb
#
_cell.length_a   1.000
_cell.length_b   1.000
_cell.length_c   1.000
_cell.angle_alpha   90.00
_cell.angle_beta   90.00
_cell.angle_gamma   90.00
#
_symmetry.space_group_name_H-M   'P 1'
#
loop_
_entity.id
_entity.type
_entity.pdbx_description
1 polymer ?
#
loop_
_entity_poly.entity_id
_entity_poly.type
_entity_poly.pdbx_seq_one_letter_code
_entity_poly.pdbx_strand_id
1 'polypeptide(L)'
;MVTQRIANPFIPVRFWAWPPLNNNLMNNEILKIALNTKNLSIINNHTHYTKLKNRVCGDEIEIYMVIKKGKISNFKYSGESCVYCQASASLLSRTIINKSKNKIRSLLKTSENKLKNIKSTSEKEWKSFLKIMNKNNINRKDCLLLPIKATLKALKK
;
A
#
# COMPACT_ATOMS: atom_id res chain seq x y z
N MET A 1 -40.18 -5.86 -21.40
CA MET A 1 -39.21 -4.80 -21.02
C MET A 1 -38.33 -5.34 -19.90
N VAL A 2 -37.07 -5.69 -20.21
CA VAL A 2 -36.12 -6.21 -19.26
C VAL A 2 -35.23 -5.04 -18.85
N THR A 3 -35.38 -4.58 -17.61
CA THR A 3 -34.51 -3.55 -17.02
C THR A 3 -33.20 -4.20 -16.58
N GLN A 4 -32.16 -4.00 -17.36
CA GLN A 4 -30.79 -4.34 -16.93
C GLN A 4 -30.39 -3.45 -15.74
N ARG A 5 -30.21 -4.08 -14.56
CA ARG A 5 -29.54 -3.44 -13.43
C ARG A 5 -28.05 -3.39 -13.74
N ILE A 6 -27.56 -2.21 -14.00
CA ILE A 6 -26.10 -1.94 -14.06
C ILE A 6 -25.58 -2.11 -12.63
N ALA A 7 -24.80 -3.17 -12.40
CA ALA A 7 -24.09 -3.36 -11.15
C ALA A 7 -23.01 -2.29 -11.03
N ASN A 8 -23.21 -1.38 -10.08
CA ASN A 8 -22.24 -0.35 -9.73
C ASN A 8 -21.08 -1.01 -8.94
N PRO A 9 -19.83 -1.00 -9.43
CA PRO A 9 -18.70 -1.62 -8.73
C PRO A 9 -18.13 -0.67 -7.66
N PHE A 10 -18.97 -0.08 -6.82
CA PHE A 10 -18.48 0.58 -5.61
C PHE A 10 -18.13 -0.51 -4.60
N ILE A 11 -16.81 -0.75 -4.42
CA ILE A 11 -16.29 -1.50 -3.28
C ILE A 11 -16.67 -0.71 -2.03
N PRO A 12 -17.48 -1.25 -1.11
CA PRO A 12 -17.87 -0.52 0.09
C PRO A 12 -16.64 -0.28 0.96
N VAL A 13 -16.23 0.98 1.06
CA VAL A 13 -15.28 1.41 2.08
C VAL A 13 -16.01 1.28 3.41
N ARG A 14 -15.65 0.30 4.26
CA ARG A 14 -16.19 0.22 5.62
C ARG A 14 -15.72 1.43 6.42
N PHE A 15 -16.60 2.41 6.57
CA PHE A 15 -16.49 3.44 7.59
C PHE A 15 -16.79 2.77 8.96
N TRP A 16 -15.74 2.37 9.66
CA TRP A 16 -15.87 2.04 11.05
C TRP A 16 -16.10 3.33 11.85
N ALA A 17 -17.07 3.28 12.77
CA ALA A 17 -17.54 4.38 13.57
C ALA A 17 -16.40 5.30 14.05
N TRP A 18 -16.57 6.57 13.77
CA TRP A 18 -15.70 7.67 14.12
C TRP A 18 -15.59 7.82 15.65
N PRO A 19 -14.38 7.82 16.23
CA PRO A 19 -14.22 8.36 17.58
C PRO A 19 -14.46 9.86 17.56
N PRO A 20 -14.94 10.47 18.68
CA PRO A 20 -15.33 11.86 18.70
C PRO A 20 -14.21 12.78 18.27
N LEU A 21 -14.60 13.85 17.56
CA LEU A 21 -13.77 14.89 16.97
C LEU A 21 -12.83 15.52 18.01
N ASN A 22 -11.69 14.93 18.25
CA ASN A 22 -10.52 15.68 18.66
C ASN A 22 -9.83 16.18 17.40
N ASN A 23 -9.61 17.48 17.30
CA ASN A 23 -9.07 18.23 16.17
C ASN A 23 -7.64 17.84 15.75
N ASN A 24 -7.34 16.56 15.61
CA ASN A 24 -6.23 16.08 14.85
C ASN A 24 -6.77 15.73 13.46
N LEU A 25 -6.79 16.73 12.61
CA LEU A 25 -7.02 16.65 11.17
C LEU A 25 -6.38 15.37 10.66
N MET A 26 -7.21 14.40 10.26
CA MET A 26 -6.76 13.24 9.49
C MET A 26 -5.87 13.80 8.39
N ASN A 27 -4.60 13.40 8.38
CA ASN A 27 -3.59 14.05 7.55
C ASN A 27 -4.10 14.09 6.10
N ASN A 28 -4.52 15.27 5.64
CA ASN A 28 -5.10 15.49 4.31
C ASN A 28 -4.19 14.95 3.19
N GLU A 29 -2.89 14.86 3.46
CA GLU A 29 -1.92 14.27 2.53
C GLU A 29 -2.13 12.75 2.38
N ILE A 30 -2.34 12.02 3.47
CA ILE A 30 -2.61 10.57 3.41
C ILE A 30 -3.90 10.30 2.66
N LEU A 31 -4.94 11.08 2.93
CA LEU A 31 -6.23 10.94 2.25
C LEU A 31 -6.10 11.18 0.73
N LYS A 32 -5.44 12.27 0.33
CA LYS A 32 -5.16 12.58 -1.08
C LYS A 32 -4.38 11.46 -1.78
N ILE A 33 -3.43 10.85 -1.08
CA ILE A 33 -2.63 9.74 -1.62
C ILE A 33 -3.50 8.48 -1.78
N ALA A 34 -4.33 8.15 -0.79
CA ALA A 34 -5.21 6.99 -0.81
C ALA A 34 -6.27 7.08 -1.92
N LEU A 35 -6.79 8.27 -2.19
CA LEU A 35 -7.75 8.54 -3.26
C LEU A 35 -7.16 8.37 -4.67
N ASN A 36 -5.84 8.26 -4.81
CA ASN A 36 -5.22 7.96 -6.11
C ASN A 36 -5.30 6.46 -6.41
N THR A 37 -6.38 6.05 -7.03
CA THR A 37 -6.73 4.65 -7.33
C THR A 37 -6.20 4.14 -8.67
N LYS A 38 -5.34 4.87 -9.37
CA LYS A 38 -4.81 4.53 -10.71
C LYS A 38 -4.29 3.09 -10.83
N ASN A 39 -3.74 2.55 -9.77
CA ASN A 39 -3.18 1.20 -9.71
C ASN A 39 -4.02 0.24 -8.86
N LEU A 40 -5.21 0.64 -8.43
CA LEU A 40 -6.19 -0.20 -7.75
C LEU A 40 -6.94 -1.03 -8.80
N SER A 41 -6.42 -2.18 -9.14
CA SER A 41 -6.99 -3.12 -10.13
C SER A 41 -6.25 -4.45 -10.11
N ILE A 42 -6.70 -5.40 -10.91
CA ILE A 42 -6.13 -6.74 -11.06
C ILE A 42 -5.27 -6.80 -12.33
N ILE A 43 -4.22 -7.62 -12.32
CA ILE A 43 -3.49 -8.02 -13.53
C ILE A 43 -3.81 -9.49 -13.80
N ASN A 44 -4.53 -9.80 -14.85
CA ASN A 44 -4.88 -11.19 -15.18
C ASN A 44 -3.64 -12.04 -15.49
N ASN A 45 -2.68 -11.51 -16.25
CA ASN A 45 -1.44 -12.18 -16.62
C ASN A 45 -0.28 -11.79 -15.69
N HIS A 46 -0.50 -11.86 -14.37
CA HIS A 46 0.56 -11.60 -13.39
C HIS A 46 1.52 -12.78 -13.29
N THR A 47 2.81 -12.49 -13.09
CA THR A 47 3.83 -13.51 -12.82
C THR A 47 3.97 -13.81 -11.33
N HIS A 48 3.61 -12.86 -10.48
CA HIS A 48 3.69 -12.95 -9.03
C HIS A 48 2.42 -12.40 -8.41
N TYR A 49 1.90 -13.15 -7.44
CA TYR A 49 0.68 -12.81 -6.70
C TYR A 49 0.87 -13.12 -5.21
N THR A 50 0.26 -12.33 -4.39
CA THR A 50 0.09 -12.65 -2.96
C THR A 50 -1.13 -11.96 -2.40
N LYS A 51 -1.74 -12.64 -1.44
CA LYS A 51 -2.75 -12.10 -0.55
C LYS A 51 -2.19 -12.07 0.86
N LEU A 52 -2.32 -10.97 1.56
CA LEU A 52 -1.84 -10.82 2.92
C LEU A 52 -2.86 -10.05 3.76
N LYS A 53 -3.15 -10.60 4.94
CA LYS A 53 -4.05 -10.02 5.92
C LYS A 53 -3.28 -9.53 7.14
N ASN A 54 -3.60 -8.34 7.61
CA ASN A 54 -3.14 -7.83 8.89
C ASN A 54 -4.09 -8.34 10.00
N ARG A 55 -3.55 -9.15 10.91
CA ARG A 55 -4.35 -9.76 11.99
C ARG A 55 -4.80 -8.75 13.05
N VAL A 56 -4.17 -7.60 13.15
CA VAL A 56 -4.47 -6.58 14.16
C VAL A 56 -5.67 -5.72 13.77
N CYS A 57 -5.69 -5.21 12.54
CA CYS A 57 -6.74 -4.30 12.07
C CYS A 57 -7.70 -4.93 11.05
N GLY A 58 -7.46 -6.18 10.63
CA GLY A 58 -8.28 -6.87 9.64
C GLY A 58 -8.03 -6.44 8.19
N ASP A 59 -7.17 -5.45 7.94
CA ASP A 59 -6.82 -5.01 6.58
C ASP A 59 -6.33 -6.19 5.75
N GLU A 60 -6.84 -6.31 4.54
CA GLU A 60 -6.44 -7.33 3.58
C GLU A 60 -6.00 -6.67 2.28
N ILE A 61 -4.85 -7.09 1.75
CA ILE A 61 -4.31 -6.61 0.50
C ILE A 61 -3.88 -7.74 -0.41
N GLU A 62 -4.19 -7.60 -1.67
CA GLU A 62 -3.76 -8.45 -2.76
C GLU A 62 -2.80 -7.68 -3.65
N ILE A 63 -1.69 -8.29 -4.01
CA ILE A 63 -0.66 -7.72 -4.86
C ILE A 63 -0.51 -8.55 -6.12
N TYR A 64 -0.55 -7.90 -7.25
CA TYR A 64 -0.35 -8.47 -8.58
C TYR A 64 0.87 -7.81 -9.23
N MET A 65 1.84 -8.61 -9.66
CA MET A 65 3.05 -8.09 -10.27
C MET A 65 3.43 -8.86 -11.54
N VAL A 66 4.03 -8.14 -12.47
CA VAL A 66 4.77 -8.71 -13.59
C VAL A 66 6.24 -8.40 -13.40
N ILE A 67 7.08 -9.43 -13.40
CA ILE A 67 8.53 -9.30 -13.29
C ILE A 67 9.17 -9.63 -14.62
N LYS A 68 10.03 -8.72 -15.09
CA LYS A 68 10.85 -8.91 -16.30
C LYS A 68 12.30 -8.61 -15.96
N LYS A 69 13.22 -9.53 -16.35
CA LYS A 69 14.67 -9.37 -16.10
C LYS A 69 15.01 -9.02 -14.64
N GLY A 70 14.33 -9.69 -13.66
CA GLY A 70 14.57 -9.47 -12.22
C GLY A 70 14.07 -8.13 -11.65
N LYS A 71 13.32 -7.35 -12.42
CA LYS A 71 12.74 -6.06 -12.01
C LYS A 71 11.23 -6.07 -12.16
N ILE A 72 10.54 -5.31 -11.32
CA ILE A 72 9.08 -5.14 -11.37
C ILE A 72 8.75 -4.25 -12.57
N SER A 73 8.07 -4.80 -13.58
CA SER A 73 7.65 -4.07 -14.78
C SER A 73 6.22 -3.55 -14.68
N ASN A 74 5.35 -4.23 -13.91
CA ASN A 74 4.00 -3.78 -13.65
C ASN A 74 3.59 -4.16 -12.21
N PHE A 75 2.77 -3.32 -11.59
CA PHE A 75 2.29 -3.52 -10.23
C PHE A 75 0.87 -2.99 -10.09
N LYS A 76 -0.02 -3.83 -9.59
CA LYS A 76 -1.38 -3.48 -9.23
C LYS A 76 -1.71 -4.08 -7.87
N TYR A 77 -2.72 -3.52 -7.22
CA TYR A 77 -3.19 -4.01 -5.93
C TYR A 77 -4.71 -3.95 -5.85
N SER A 78 -5.27 -4.77 -4.99
CA SER A 78 -6.69 -4.76 -4.62
C SER A 78 -6.85 -5.15 -3.14
N GLY A 79 -8.06 -5.14 -2.64
CA GLY A 79 -8.37 -5.60 -1.30
C GLY A 79 -9.11 -4.59 -0.45
N GLU A 80 -9.58 -5.04 0.72
CA GLU A 80 -10.29 -4.24 1.70
C GLU A 80 -9.32 -3.78 2.78
N SER A 81 -9.05 -2.47 2.86
CA SER A 81 -8.06 -1.96 3.79
C SER A 81 -8.32 -0.51 4.19
N CYS A 82 -7.74 -0.12 5.33
CA CYS A 82 -7.87 1.24 5.84
C CYS A 82 -7.11 2.25 4.96
N VAL A 83 -7.41 3.53 5.13
CA VAL A 83 -6.82 4.64 4.37
C VAL A 83 -5.28 4.64 4.41
N TYR A 84 -4.66 4.25 5.53
CA TYR A 84 -3.20 4.18 5.65
C TYR A 84 -2.59 3.08 4.79
N CYS A 85 -3.21 1.91 4.76
CA CYS A 85 -2.79 0.80 3.91
C CYS A 85 -2.97 1.16 2.43
N GLN A 86 -4.10 1.75 2.06
CA GLN A 86 -4.37 2.21 0.69
C GLN A 86 -3.38 3.29 0.24
N ALA A 87 -3.08 4.28 1.09
CA ALA A 87 -2.07 5.30 0.79
C ALA A 87 -0.70 4.67 0.56
N SER A 88 -0.31 3.72 1.42
CA SER A 88 0.96 2.99 1.27
C SER A 88 0.99 2.19 -0.03
N ALA A 89 -0.07 1.44 -0.37
CA ALA A 89 -0.15 0.68 -1.60
C ALA A 89 -0.12 1.57 -2.85
N SER A 90 -0.84 2.69 -2.81
CA SER A 90 -0.86 3.69 -3.88
C SER A 90 0.54 4.27 -4.14
N LEU A 91 1.26 4.70 -3.10
CA LEU A 91 2.64 5.18 -3.23
C LEU A 91 3.59 4.08 -3.70
N LEU A 92 3.48 2.88 -3.12
CA LEU A 92 4.31 1.75 -3.46
C LEU A 92 4.18 1.44 -4.95
N SER A 93 2.97 1.34 -5.47
CA SER A 93 2.70 1.00 -6.87
C SER A 93 3.38 1.91 -7.89
N ARG A 94 3.70 3.15 -7.50
CA ARG A 94 4.37 4.16 -8.34
C ARG A 94 5.88 4.19 -8.16
N THR A 95 6.36 3.82 -6.98
CA THR A 95 7.80 3.96 -6.63
C THR A 95 8.61 2.71 -6.92
N ILE A 96 7.98 1.53 -7.00
CA ILE A 96 8.72 0.26 -7.13
C ILE A 96 8.90 -0.24 -8.56
N ILE A 97 8.31 0.43 -9.56
CA ILE A 97 8.52 0.08 -10.96
C ILE A 97 10.03 0.16 -11.29
N ASN A 98 10.53 -0.82 -12.02
CA ASN A 98 11.95 -1.02 -12.36
C ASN A 98 12.87 -1.31 -11.15
N LYS A 99 12.33 -1.58 -9.97
CA LYS A 99 13.11 -1.96 -8.79
C LYS A 99 13.24 -3.48 -8.67
N SER A 100 14.39 -3.92 -8.13
CA SER A 100 14.66 -5.33 -7.83
C SER A 100 14.19 -5.72 -6.42
N LYS A 101 14.12 -7.02 -6.14
CA LYS A 101 13.79 -7.57 -4.81
C LYS A 101 14.65 -6.97 -3.68
N ASN A 102 15.96 -6.78 -3.91
CA ASN A 102 16.85 -6.21 -2.90
C ASN A 102 16.51 -4.76 -2.59
N LYS A 103 16.09 -3.98 -3.60
CA LYS A 103 15.62 -2.60 -3.39
C LYS A 103 14.33 -2.56 -2.57
N ILE A 104 13.40 -3.50 -2.75
CA ILE A 104 12.18 -3.58 -1.93
C ILE A 104 12.50 -3.97 -0.47
N ARG A 105 13.49 -4.85 -0.24
CA ARG A 105 13.98 -5.13 1.12
C ARG A 105 14.57 -3.88 1.78
N SER A 106 15.36 -3.11 1.03
CA SER A 106 15.90 -1.82 1.51
C SER A 106 14.77 -0.85 1.84
N LEU A 107 13.73 -0.75 1.02
CA LEU A 107 12.56 0.07 1.31
C LEU A 107 11.89 -0.32 2.62
N LEU A 108 11.66 -1.61 2.87
CA LEU A 108 11.04 -2.06 4.12
C LEU A 108 11.87 -1.61 5.33
N LYS A 109 13.17 -1.90 5.33
CA LYS A 109 14.08 -1.51 6.41
C LYS A 109 14.12 0.00 6.63
N THR A 110 14.19 0.78 5.54
CA THR A 110 14.18 2.24 5.60
C THR A 110 12.85 2.78 6.15
N SER A 111 11.73 2.17 5.77
CA SER A 111 10.39 2.56 6.26
C SER A 111 10.23 2.27 7.76
N GLU A 112 10.70 1.10 8.22
CA GLU A 112 10.69 0.74 9.64
C GLU A 112 11.56 1.70 10.48
N ASN A 113 12.75 2.02 9.99
CA ASN A 113 13.65 2.96 10.64
C ASN A 113 13.03 4.35 10.72
N LYS A 114 12.43 4.82 9.63
CA LYS A 114 11.79 6.15 9.57
C LYS A 114 10.62 6.28 10.55
N LEU A 115 9.80 5.25 10.67
CA LEU A 115 8.70 5.22 11.66
C LEU A 115 9.21 5.30 13.10
N LYS A 116 10.42 4.76 13.36
CA LYS A 116 11.10 4.85 14.67
C LYS A 116 11.97 6.10 14.83
N ASN A 117 11.93 7.03 13.85
CA ASN A 117 12.77 8.23 13.80
C ASN A 117 14.30 7.94 13.77
N ILE A 118 14.70 6.81 13.18
CA ILE A 118 16.09 6.42 12.97
C ILE A 118 16.49 6.82 11.55
N LYS A 119 17.58 7.58 11.39
CA LYS A 119 18.13 7.95 10.08
C LYS A 119 18.61 6.73 9.31
N SER A 120 18.44 6.74 7.99
CA SER A 120 18.86 5.67 7.08
C SER A 120 19.51 6.26 5.83
N THR A 121 20.54 5.61 5.33
CA THR A 121 21.28 6.03 4.12
C THR A 121 20.44 5.98 2.85
N SER A 122 19.40 5.15 2.82
CA SER A 122 18.52 4.97 1.66
C SER A 122 17.34 5.95 1.60
N GLU A 123 17.24 6.93 2.49
CA GLU A 123 16.09 7.86 2.55
C GLU A 123 15.91 8.68 1.25
N LYS A 124 17.01 9.10 0.62
CA LYS A 124 16.96 9.89 -0.62
C LYS A 124 16.26 9.14 -1.75
N GLU A 125 16.55 7.86 -1.92
CA GLU A 125 15.95 7.02 -2.97
C GLU A 125 14.43 6.86 -2.79
N TRP A 126 13.98 6.83 -1.53
CA TRP A 126 12.58 6.55 -1.17
C TRP A 126 11.81 7.77 -0.67
N LYS A 127 12.33 8.98 -0.92
CA LYS A 127 11.77 10.24 -0.39
C LYS A 127 10.26 10.37 -0.58
N SER A 128 9.76 10.06 -1.77
CA SER A 128 8.31 10.17 -2.06
C SER A 128 7.48 9.20 -1.23
N PHE A 129 7.96 7.96 -1.05
CA PHE A 129 7.27 6.95 -0.26
C PHE A 129 7.34 7.25 1.23
N LEU A 130 8.47 7.75 1.70
CA LEU A 130 8.72 8.00 3.12
C LEU A 130 7.95 9.18 3.71
N LYS A 131 7.24 9.96 2.90
CA LYS A 131 6.40 11.07 3.37
C LYS A 131 5.35 10.62 4.41
N ILE A 132 4.77 9.43 4.21
CA ILE A 132 3.78 8.88 5.13
C ILE A 132 4.39 8.06 6.27
N MET A 133 5.70 7.74 6.19
CA MET A 133 6.44 6.97 7.19
C MET A 133 7.07 7.90 8.25
N ASN A 134 6.26 8.57 9.03
CA ASN A 134 6.72 9.48 10.06
C ASN A 134 6.28 9.03 11.46
N LYS A 135 6.86 9.61 12.51
CA LYS A 135 6.61 9.27 13.91
C LYS A 135 5.11 9.40 14.30
N ASN A 136 4.40 10.35 13.72
CA ASN A 136 2.98 10.57 14.02
C ASN A 136 2.11 9.38 13.56
N ASN A 137 2.60 8.60 12.59
CA ASN A 137 1.90 7.45 12.04
C ASN A 137 2.37 6.11 12.64
N ILE A 138 3.17 6.14 13.71
CA ILE A 138 3.75 4.91 14.31
C ILE A 138 2.69 3.89 14.73
N ASN A 139 1.56 4.37 15.25
CA ASN A 139 0.44 3.51 15.66
C ASN A 139 -0.25 2.80 14.49
N ARG A 140 0.02 3.24 13.26
CA ARG A 140 -0.47 2.64 12.00
C ARG A 140 0.63 1.91 11.23
N LYS A 141 1.76 1.60 11.87
CA LYS A 141 2.93 0.97 11.25
C LYS A 141 2.58 -0.32 10.50
N ASP A 142 1.73 -1.16 11.07
CA ASP A 142 1.40 -2.44 10.48
C ASP A 142 0.53 -2.29 9.22
N CYS A 143 -0.37 -1.30 9.18
CA CYS A 143 -1.13 -0.94 7.98
C CYS A 143 -0.20 -0.36 6.91
N LEU A 144 0.70 0.57 7.29
CA LEU A 144 1.63 1.21 6.37
C LEU A 144 2.66 0.23 5.77
N LEU A 145 3.11 -0.75 6.55
CA LEU A 145 4.10 -1.73 6.10
C LEU A 145 3.48 -2.94 5.38
N LEU A 146 2.16 -3.13 5.47
CA LEU A 146 1.47 -4.30 4.91
C LEU A 146 1.72 -4.47 3.41
N PRO A 147 1.59 -3.44 2.56
CA PRO A 147 1.82 -3.57 1.11
C PRO A 147 3.27 -3.96 0.77
N ILE A 148 4.27 -3.43 1.51
CA ILE A 148 5.68 -3.78 1.29
C ILE A 148 5.92 -5.24 1.68
N LYS A 149 5.41 -5.67 2.84
CA LYS A 149 5.52 -7.05 3.32
C LYS A 149 4.85 -8.02 2.34
N ALA A 150 3.66 -7.67 1.82
CA ALA A 150 2.96 -8.44 0.82
C ALA A 150 3.79 -8.56 -0.47
N THR A 151 4.36 -7.45 -0.96
CA THR A 151 5.23 -7.44 -2.14
C THR A 151 6.43 -8.36 -1.95
N LEU A 152 7.11 -8.28 -0.80
CA LEU A 152 8.26 -9.15 -0.51
C LEU A 152 7.88 -10.62 -0.40
N LYS A 153 6.66 -10.92 0.11
CA LYS A 153 6.13 -12.29 0.16
C LYS A 153 5.92 -12.83 -1.25
N ALA A 154 5.33 -12.04 -2.16
CA ALA A 154 5.16 -12.42 -3.56
C ALA A 154 6.49 -12.68 -4.27
N LEU A 155 7.55 -11.93 -3.92
CA LEU A 155 8.89 -12.06 -4.50
C LEU A 155 9.69 -13.26 -3.93
N LYS A 156 9.16 -14.03 -2.98
CA LYS A 156 9.82 -15.22 -2.45
C LYS A 156 9.58 -16.48 -3.30
N LYS A 157 8.53 -16.43 -4.08
CA LYS A 157 8.25 -17.45 -5.09
C LYS A 157 9.12 -17.19 -6.31
#